data_c1a98d2fadb9032210d054015ffdbd46
#
_entry.id   c1a98d2fadb9032210d054015ffdbd46
#
_cell.length_a   1.000
_cell.length_b   1.000
_cell.length_c   1.000
_cell.angle_alpha   90.00
_cell.angle_beta   90.00
_cell.angle_gamma   90.00
#
_symmetry.space_group_name_H-M   'P 1'
#
loop_
_entity.id
_entity.type
_entity.pdbx_description
1 polymer ?
#
loop_
_entity_poly.entity_id
_entity_poly.type
_entity_poly.pdbx_seq_one_letter_code
_entity_poly.pdbx_strand_id
1 'polypeptide(L)'
;MALPSYASPAQKIWHYSYLTMCGLIFFFLIFPIVVIIPLSFNAQDFFTFTPEMLALDPAGFSLKHYVDFFTNPDWTQATYNSLVIAPMATLVSVSLGTLAAVGLSQSHVPFKRVIMAILISPMIVPLIISAAGMYFFFSAIGLQGTYWGVVLAHAILGIPFVIITVTATLVGFDRSLTRAAASMGAGPLRTFFKVQLPLILPGVISGALFAFITSFDEVVVVIFVGSAGQQTLPWQMFTGLREQISPT
;
A
#
# COMPACT_ATOMS: atom_id res chain seq x y z
N MET A 1 25.99 15.76 2.02
CA MET A 1 27.16 16.29 1.27
C MET A 1 27.99 17.14 2.22
N ALA A 2 29.31 16.98 2.22
CA ALA A 2 30.19 17.85 3.00
C ALA A 2 30.26 19.25 2.36
N LEU A 3 30.29 20.29 3.21
CA LEU A 3 30.47 21.66 2.73
C LEU A 3 31.89 21.84 2.15
N PRO A 4 32.04 22.61 1.06
CA PRO A 4 33.36 22.92 0.54
C PRO A 4 34.16 23.72 1.57
N SER A 5 35.50 23.58 1.57
CA SER A 5 36.39 24.21 2.54
C SER A 5 36.33 25.76 2.55
N TYR A 6 35.89 26.35 1.45
CA TYR A 6 35.72 27.80 1.26
C TYR A 6 34.31 28.33 1.60
N ALA A 7 33.43 27.50 2.18
CA ALA A 7 32.08 27.93 2.54
C ALA A 7 32.11 29.10 3.54
N SER A 8 31.28 30.11 3.27
CA SER A 8 31.09 31.27 4.13
C SER A 8 30.46 30.89 5.47
N PRO A 9 30.63 31.68 6.54
CA PRO A 9 30.00 31.42 7.84
C PRO A 9 28.46 31.28 7.71
N ALA A 10 27.80 32.10 6.89
CA ALA A 10 26.37 32.05 6.65
C ALA A 10 25.96 30.71 5.99
N GLN A 11 26.74 30.23 5.02
CA GLN A 11 26.49 28.91 4.39
C GLN A 11 26.66 27.74 5.37
N LYS A 12 27.63 27.84 6.28
CA LYS A 12 27.83 26.83 7.35
C LYS A 12 26.64 26.82 8.31
N ILE A 13 26.22 28.01 8.78
CA ILE A 13 25.04 28.13 9.68
C ILE A 13 23.81 27.55 8.99
N TRP A 14 23.54 27.96 7.76
CA TRP A 14 22.38 27.44 7.00
C TRP A 14 22.42 25.92 6.84
N HIS A 15 23.57 25.37 6.48
CA HIS A 15 23.74 23.93 6.28
C HIS A 15 23.51 23.13 7.58
N TYR A 16 24.11 23.54 8.68
CA TYR A 16 23.92 22.86 9.96
C TYR A 16 22.52 23.05 10.52
N SER A 17 21.91 24.23 10.38
CA SER A 17 20.51 24.45 10.75
C SER A 17 19.57 23.56 9.95
N TYR A 18 19.81 23.42 8.64
CA TYR A 18 19.04 22.52 7.78
C TYR A 18 19.20 21.06 8.21
N LEU A 19 20.42 20.59 8.45
CA LEU A 19 20.67 19.22 8.94
C LEU A 19 20.02 18.95 10.31
N THR A 20 20.10 19.91 11.22
CA THR A 20 19.45 19.81 12.53
C THR A 20 17.95 19.72 12.40
N MET A 21 17.34 20.56 11.55
CA MET A 21 15.89 20.51 11.27
C MET A 21 15.49 19.17 10.67
N CYS A 22 16.23 18.68 9.67
CA CYS A 22 16.00 17.34 9.10
C CYS A 22 16.12 16.26 10.17
N GLY A 23 17.15 16.31 11.02
CA GLY A 23 17.34 15.38 12.12
C GLY A 23 16.19 15.38 13.12
N LEU A 24 15.68 16.55 13.49
CA LEU A 24 14.51 16.69 14.36
C LEU A 24 13.24 16.12 13.72
N ILE A 25 13.02 16.36 12.43
CA ILE A 25 11.90 15.78 11.70
C ILE A 25 12.00 14.24 11.68
N PHE A 26 13.16 13.69 11.35
CA PHE A 26 13.36 12.24 11.37
C PHE A 26 13.20 11.65 12.77
N PHE A 27 13.74 12.31 13.79
CA PHE A 27 13.55 11.90 15.19
C PHE A 27 12.06 11.87 15.55
N PHE A 28 11.31 12.93 15.22
CA PHE A 28 9.86 13.00 15.47
C PHE A 28 9.08 11.88 14.78
N LEU A 29 9.44 11.56 13.52
CA LEU A 29 8.78 10.49 12.76
C LEU A 29 9.13 9.08 13.28
N ILE A 30 10.37 8.86 13.74
CA ILE A 30 10.83 7.55 14.22
C ILE A 30 10.47 7.33 15.70
N PHE A 31 10.37 8.40 16.50
CA PHE A 31 10.14 8.33 17.92
C PHE A 31 8.94 7.46 18.34
N PRO A 32 7.74 7.59 17.74
CA PRO A 32 6.60 6.73 18.08
C PRO A 32 6.91 5.25 17.87
N ILE A 33 7.62 4.90 16.77
CA ILE A 33 8.00 3.52 16.46
C ILE A 33 8.94 2.97 17.53
N VAL A 34 9.95 3.76 17.93
CA VAL A 34 10.90 3.37 18.97
C VAL A 34 10.22 3.19 20.33
N VAL A 35 9.18 3.97 20.61
CA VAL A 35 8.39 3.84 21.86
C VAL A 35 7.52 2.57 21.85
N ILE A 36 6.95 2.20 20.72
CA ILE A 36 6.08 1.02 20.59
C ILE A 36 6.90 -0.28 20.77
N ILE A 37 8.15 -0.34 20.31
CA ILE A 37 8.99 -1.54 20.42
C ILE A 37 9.11 -2.06 21.86
N PRO A 38 9.57 -1.28 22.86
CA PRO A 38 9.60 -1.76 24.24
C PRO A 38 8.21 -2.05 24.81
N LEU A 39 7.18 -1.28 24.44
CA LEU A 39 5.81 -1.50 24.90
C LEU A 39 5.24 -2.83 24.40
N SER A 40 5.67 -3.33 23.24
CA SER A 40 5.23 -4.64 22.74
C SER A 40 5.70 -5.82 23.61
N PHE A 41 6.70 -5.61 24.47
CA PHE A 41 7.17 -6.59 25.44
C PHE A 41 6.56 -6.41 26.84
N ASN A 42 5.56 -5.55 27.01
CA ASN A 42 4.94 -5.32 28.31
C ASN A 42 4.37 -6.62 28.90
N ALA A 43 4.63 -6.87 30.18
CA ALA A 43 4.02 -8.00 30.89
C ALA A 43 2.55 -7.79 31.18
N GLN A 44 2.04 -6.55 31.14
CA GLN A 44 0.63 -6.20 31.33
C GLN A 44 -0.10 -6.03 29.97
N ASP A 45 -1.44 -5.99 30.01
CA ASP A 45 -2.28 -5.90 28.80
C ASP A 45 -2.59 -4.45 28.38
N PHE A 46 -1.76 -3.50 28.79
CA PHE A 46 -1.96 -2.08 28.48
C PHE A 46 -0.72 -1.46 27.82
N PHE A 47 -0.93 -0.52 26.89
CA PHE A 47 0.13 0.28 26.27
C PHE A 47 0.65 1.37 27.19
N THR A 48 1.18 1.00 28.38
CA THR A 48 1.75 1.92 29.35
C THR A 48 3.11 1.41 29.81
N PHE A 49 4.05 2.33 30.04
CA PHE A 49 5.29 1.98 30.72
C PHE A 49 5.00 1.70 32.19
N THR A 50 5.22 0.47 32.63
CA THR A 50 5.09 0.12 34.04
C THR A 50 6.32 0.55 34.83
N PRO A 51 6.23 0.71 36.16
CA PRO A 51 7.40 1.03 36.99
C PRO A 51 8.52 0.01 36.83
N GLU A 52 8.20 -1.27 36.66
CA GLU A 52 9.14 -2.36 36.45
C GLU A 52 9.88 -2.19 35.11
N MET A 53 9.17 -1.83 34.04
CA MET A 53 9.79 -1.55 32.73
C MET A 53 10.73 -0.34 32.80
N LEU A 54 10.33 0.72 33.51
CA LEU A 54 11.18 1.91 33.67
C LEU A 54 12.42 1.62 34.55
N ALA A 55 12.30 0.68 35.49
CA ALA A 55 13.42 0.20 36.33
C ALA A 55 14.27 -0.86 35.58
N LEU A 56 13.91 -1.24 34.34
CA LEU A 56 14.53 -2.35 33.59
C LEU A 56 14.49 -3.69 34.35
N ASP A 57 13.46 -3.88 35.19
CA ASP A 57 13.24 -5.14 35.89
C ASP A 57 12.72 -6.19 34.89
N PRO A 58 13.32 -7.39 34.82
CA PRO A 58 12.84 -8.47 33.97
C PRO A 58 11.34 -8.83 34.17
N ALA A 59 10.78 -8.61 35.37
CA ALA A 59 9.38 -8.85 35.64
C ALA A 59 8.42 -7.94 34.83
N GLY A 60 8.90 -6.79 34.35
CA GLY A 60 8.13 -5.88 33.49
C GLY A 60 8.04 -6.31 32.03
N PHE A 61 8.78 -7.35 31.63
CA PHE A 61 8.88 -7.78 30.23
C PHE A 61 8.35 -9.21 30.03
N SER A 62 7.60 -9.41 28.95
CA SER A 62 7.01 -10.71 28.59
C SER A 62 6.92 -10.87 27.08
N LEU A 63 6.99 -12.10 26.59
CA LEU A 63 6.70 -12.46 25.20
C LEU A 63 5.25 -12.94 25.00
N LYS A 64 4.38 -12.80 26.02
CA LYS A 64 3.00 -13.35 25.98
C LYS A 64 2.22 -12.84 24.76
N HIS A 65 2.35 -11.57 24.39
CA HIS A 65 1.65 -10.97 23.25
C HIS A 65 2.12 -11.55 21.92
N TYR A 66 3.42 -11.85 21.80
CA TYR A 66 3.97 -12.54 20.63
C TYR A 66 3.50 -13.99 20.56
N VAL A 67 3.47 -14.68 21.71
CA VAL A 67 2.94 -16.05 21.77
C VAL A 67 1.47 -16.06 21.37
N ASP A 68 0.66 -15.15 21.92
CA ASP A 68 -0.75 -15.03 21.54
C ASP A 68 -0.91 -14.75 20.03
N PHE A 69 -0.20 -13.78 19.48
CA PHE A 69 -0.24 -13.46 18.06
C PHE A 69 0.00 -14.67 17.15
N PHE A 70 0.95 -15.55 17.51
CA PHE A 70 1.29 -16.71 16.69
C PHE A 70 0.46 -17.96 17.00
N THR A 71 -0.22 -18.04 18.13
CA THR A 71 -0.98 -19.22 18.56
C THR A 71 -2.50 -19.03 18.47
N ASN A 72 -2.97 -17.80 18.55
CA ASN A 72 -4.39 -17.48 18.48
C ASN A 72 -4.90 -17.63 17.03
N PRO A 73 -5.94 -18.44 16.80
CA PRO A 73 -6.49 -18.70 15.47
C PRO A 73 -6.95 -17.44 14.75
N ASP A 74 -7.49 -16.42 15.45
CA ASP A 74 -8.00 -15.19 14.85
C ASP A 74 -6.86 -14.37 14.24
N TRP A 75 -5.73 -14.22 14.96
CA TRP A 75 -4.54 -13.52 14.46
C TRP A 75 -3.87 -14.24 13.30
N THR A 76 -3.72 -15.56 13.41
CA THR A 76 -3.09 -16.36 12.35
C THR A 76 -3.93 -16.39 11.09
N GLN A 77 -5.27 -16.51 11.23
CA GLN A 77 -6.19 -16.46 10.09
C GLN A 77 -6.21 -15.07 9.44
N ALA A 78 -6.26 -14.00 10.23
CA ALA A 78 -6.22 -12.63 9.72
C ALA A 78 -4.91 -12.32 8.97
N THR A 79 -3.79 -12.80 9.51
CA THR A 79 -2.47 -12.70 8.85
C THR A 79 -2.45 -13.45 7.52
N TYR A 80 -2.94 -14.69 7.50
CA TYR A 80 -3.06 -15.48 6.28
C TYR A 80 -3.92 -14.76 5.23
N ASN A 81 -5.08 -14.25 5.64
CA ASN A 81 -5.99 -13.51 4.74
C ASN A 81 -5.29 -12.29 4.13
N SER A 82 -4.59 -11.49 4.93
CA SER A 82 -3.84 -10.33 4.42
C SER A 82 -2.76 -10.73 3.43
N LEU A 83 -2.01 -11.81 3.72
CA LEU A 83 -0.94 -12.32 2.85
C LEU A 83 -1.47 -12.98 1.56
N VAL A 84 -2.73 -13.36 1.50
CA VAL A 84 -3.37 -13.87 0.28
C VAL A 84 -4.06 -12.76 -0.49
N ILE A 85 -4.88 -11.94 0.20
CA ILE A 85 -5.72 -10.91 -0.45
C ILE A 85 -4.86 -9.82 -1.06
N ALA A 86 -3.87 -9.26 -0.33
CA ALA A 86 -3.11 -8.13 -0.82
C ALA A 86 -2.26 -8.44 -2.06
N PRO A 87 -1.52 -9.57 -2.15
CA PRO A 87 -0.82 -9.92 -3.38
C PRO A 87 -1.77 -10.21 -4.55
N MET A 88 -2.91 -10.86 -4.30
CA MET A 88 -3.89 -11.15 -5.36
C MET A 88 -4.52 -9.86 -5.88
N ALA A 89 -4.93 -8.95 -5.00
CA ALA A 89 -5.46 -7.64 -5.37
C ALA A 89 -4.40 -6.82 -6.14
N THR A 90 -3.15 -6.87 -5.69
CA THR A 90 -2.02 -6.23 -6.39
C THR A 90 -1.84 -6.78 -7.80
N LEU A 91 -1.87 -8.10 -7.96
CA LEU A 91 -1.73 -8.74 -9.28
C LEU A 91 -2.83 -8.29 -10.24
N VAL A 92 -4.08 -8.26 -9.77
CA VAL A 92 -5.23 -7.77 -10.55
C VAL A 92 -5.05 -6.29 -10.88
N SER A 93 -4.70 -5.45 -9.89
CA SER A 93 -4.48 -4.02 -10.07
C SER A 93 -3.39 -3.72 -11.09
N VAL A 94 -2.25 -4.42 -10.99
CA VAL A 94 -1.10 -4.26 -11.90
C VAL A 94 -1.48 -4.67 -13.30
N SER A 95 -2.15 -5.80 -13.46
CA SER A 95 -2.55 -6.30 -14.76
C SER A 95 -3.52 -5.34 -15.46
N LEU A 96 -4.62 -5.00 -14.80
CA LEU A 96 -5.65 -4.13 -15.37
C LEU A 96 -5.18 -2.67 -15.48
N GLY A 97 -4.50 -2.15 -14.46
CA GLY A 97 -3.99 -0.78 -14.45
C GLY A 97 -2.91 -0.55 -15.52
N THR A 98 -2.00 -1.51 -15.72
CA THR A 98 -0.98 -1.42 -16.78
C THR A 98 -1.62 -1.47 -18.16
N LEU A 99 -2.58 -2.38 -18.40
CA LEU A 99 -3.31 -2.45 -19.66
C LEU A 99 -4.07 -1.16 -19.94
N ALA A 100 -4.75 -0.61 -18.92
CA ALA A 100 -5.46 0.67 -19.03
C ALA A 100 -4.49 1.83 -19.34
N ALA A 101 -3.37 1.92 -18.65
CA ALA A 101 -2.36 2.97 -18.89
C ALA A 101 -1.76 2.90 -20.30
N VAL A 102 -1.39 1.70 -20.77
CA VAL A 102 -0.89 1.48 -22.13
C VAL A 102 -1.95 1.83 -23.17
N GLY A 103 -3.20 1.39 -22.97
CA GLY A 103 -4.31 1.73 -23.86
C GLY A 103 -4.54 3.25 -23.91
N LEU A 104 -4.65 3.90 -22.76
CA LEU A 104 -4.86 5.35 -22.67
C LEU A 104 -3.65 6.18 -23.13
N SER A 105 -2.47 5.61 -23.24
CA SER A 105 -1.31 6.29 -23.83
C SER A 105 -1.45 6.52 -25.33
N GLN A 106 -2.31 5.76 -26.02
CA GLN A 106 -2.51 5.89 -27.47
C GLN A 106 -3.13 7.23 -27.83
N SER A 107 -2.74 7.79 -29.00
CA SER A 107 -3.19 9.12 -29.44
C SER A 107 -4.65 9.18 -29.91
N HIS A 108 -5.21 8.05 -30.34
CA HIS A 108 -6.54 7.95 -30.96
C HIS A 108 -7.69 7.58 -30.00
N VAL A 109 -7.40 7.50 -28.67
CA VAL A 109 -8.44 7.14 -27.69
C VAL A 109 -9.44 8.30 -27.53
N PRO A 110 -10.72 8.11 -27.88
CA PRO A 110 -11.73 9.14 -27.69
C PRO A 110 -12.01 9.31 -26.18
N PHE A 111 -12.42 10.52 -25.80
CA PHE A 111 -12.80 10.83 -24.40
C PHE A 111 -11.76 10.42 -23.34
N LYS A 112 -10.48 10.35 -23.69
CA LYS A 112 -9.38 9.92 -22.82
C LYS A 112 -9.42 10.57 -21.43
N ARG A 113 -9.72 11.88 -21.34
CA ARG A 113 -9.79 12.62 -20.06
C ARG A 113 -10.92 12.11 -19.18
N VAL A 114 -12.07 11.83 -19.77
CA VAL A 114 -13.25 11.29 -19.04
C VAL A 114 -12.98 9.88 -18.55
N ILE A 115 -12.44 9.01 -19.42
CA ILE A 115 -12.08 7.64 -19.03
C ILE A 115 -11.06 7.66 -17.89
N MET A 116 -10.02 8.50 -17.98
CA MET A 116 -9.02 8.65 -16.93
C MET A 116 -9.65 9.14 -15.62
N ALA A 117 -10.55 10.12 -15.67
CA ALA A 117 -11.25 10.63 -14.49
C ALA A 117 -12.10 9.54 -13.81
N ILE A 118 -12.78 8.70 -14.58
CA ILE A 118 -13.56 7.56 -14.07
C ILE A 118 -12.64 6.53 -13.42
N LEU A 119 -11.53 6.17 -14.08
CA LEU A 119 -10.59 5.16 -13.56
C LEU A 119 -9.86 5.61 -12.29
N ILE A 120 -9.65 6.92 -12.10
CA ILE A 120 -9.01 7.49 -10.91
C ILE A 120 -10.04 7.83 -9.82
N SER A 121 -11.34 7.87 -10.14
CA SER A 121 -12.40 8.29 -9.21
C SER A 121 -12.41 7.52 -7.87
N PRO A 122 -12.08 6.21 -7.79
CA PRO A 122 -12.03 5.50 -6.50
C PRO A 122 -11.07 6.11 -5.49
N MET A 123 -10.01 6.78 -5.96
CA MET A 123 -9.03 7.48 -5.12
C MET A 123 -9.54 8.84 -4.62
N ILE A 124 -10.51 9.44 -5.30
CA ILE A 124 -11.02 10.79 -5.00
C ILE A 124 -12.29 10.72 -4.13
N VAL A 125 -13.13 9.70 -4.39
CA VAL A 125 -14.38 9.50 -3.65
C VAL A 125 -14.07 9.10 -2.20
N PRO A 126 -14.78 9.65 -1.19
CA PRO A 126 -14.61 9.21 0.19
C PRO A 126 -14.75 7.70 0.32
N LEU A 127 -13.77 7.06 0.94
CA LEU A 127 -13.61 5.60 0.99
C LEU A 127 -14.87 4.87 1.48
N ILE A 128 -15.54 5.41 2.50
CA ILE A 128 -16.76 4.80 3.05
C ILE A 128 -17.91 4.78 2.04
N ILE A 129 -18.01 5.79 1.16
CA ILE A 129 -19.00 5.84 0.09
C ILE A 129 -18.69 4.78 -0.96
N SER A 130 -17.41 4.67 -1.33
CA SER A 130 -16.94 3.62 -2.26
C SER A 130 -17.20 2.23 -1.69
N ALA A 131 -16.89 2.00 -0.41
CA ALA A 131 -17.12 0.73 0.27
C ALA A 131 -18.61 0.35 0.31
N ALA A 132 -19.49 1.29 0.62
CA ALA A 132 -20.93 1.07 0.60
C ALA A 132 -21.44 0.77 -0.83
N GLY A 133 -20.95 1.50 -1.84
CA GLY A 133 -21.27 1.22 -3.24
C GLY A 133 -20.83 -0.18 -3.68
N MET A 134 -19.60 -0.57 -3.31
CA MET A 134 -19.07 -1.92 -3.55
C MET A 134 -19.89 -2.99 -2.85
N TYR A 135 -20.30 -2.76 -1.60
CA TYR A 135 -21.18 -3.67 -0.85
C TYR A 135 -22.47 -3.97 -1.63
N PHE A 136 -23.21 -2.94 -2.03
CA PHE A 136 -24.47 -3.13 -2.77
C PHE A 136 -24.23 -3.82 -4.11
N PHE A 137 -23.20 -3.43 -4.84
CA PHE A 137 -22.89 -4.05 -6.13
C PHE A 137 -22.49 -5.51 -5.99
N PHE A 138 -21.57 -5.82 -5.08
CA PHE A 138 -21.10 -7.20 -4.89
C PHE A 138 -22.13 -8.10 -4.23
N SER A 139 -23.00 -7.55 -3.38
CA SER A 139 -24.16 -8.28 -2.87
C SER A 139 -25.12 -8.69 -4.00
N ALA A 140 -25.40 -7.76 -4.93
CA ALA A 140 -26.29 -8.04 -6.06
C ALA A 140 -25.78 -9.13 -7.01
N ILE A 141 -24.47 -9.30 -7.13
CA ILE A 141 -23.83 -10.32 -7.99
C ILE A 141 -23.29 -11.53 -7.23
N GLY A 142 -23.57 -11.63 -5.91
CA GLY A 142 -23.18 -12.78 -5.09
C GLY A 142 -21.69 -12.88 -4.74
N LEU A 143 -20.95 -11.80 -4.81
CA LEU A 143 -19.52 -11.74 -4.45
C LEU A 143 -19.27 -11.24 -3.03
N GLN A 144 -20.26 -10.63 -2.38
CA GLN A 144 -20.14 -10.17 -0.99
C GLN A 144 -19.88 -11.38 -0.06
N GLY A 145 -18.95 -11.24 0.89
CA GLY A 145 -18.55 -12.29 1.83
C GLY A 145 -17.65 -13.37 1.20
N THR A 146 -17.08 -13.13 0.03
CA THR A 146 -16.17 -14.06 -0.64
C THR A 146 -14.74 -13.48 -0.73
N TYR A 147 -13.72 -14.34 -0.82
CA TYR A 147 -12.34 -13.90 -1.07
C TYR A 147 -12.21 -13.06 -2.34
N TRP A 148 -12.85 -13.49 -3.43
CA TRP A 148 -12.81 -12.77 -4.71
C TRP A 148 -13.51 -11.41 -4.63
N GLY A 149 -14.58 -11.30 -3.86
CA GLY A 149 -15.22 -10.01 -3.60
C GLY A 149 -14.25 -9.02 -2.95
N VAL A 150 -13.54 -9.44 -1.89
CA VAL A 150 -12.56 -8.61 -1.22
C VAL A 150 -11.36 -8.30 -2.13
N VAL A 151 -10.81 -9.30 -2.83
CA VAL A 151 -9.69 -9.11 -3.79
C VAL A 151 -10.04 -8.09 -4.86
N LEU A 152 -11.23 -8.19 -5.47
CA LEU A 152 -11.67 -7.25 -6.51
C LEU A 152 -11.93 -5.86 -5.95
N ALA A 153 -12.52 -5.75 -4.75
CA ALA A 153 -12.72 -4.47 -4.08
C ALA A 153 -11.39 -3.75 -3.80
N HIS A 154 -10.41 -4.46 -3.27
CA HIS A 154 -9.06 -3.93 -3.05
C HIS A 154 -8.35 -3.59 -4.37
N ALA A 155 -8.55 -4.41 -5.40
CA ALA A 155 -7.99 -4.13 -6.72
C ALA A 155 -8.54 -2.83 -7.31
N ILE A 156 -9.84 -2.53 -7.13
CA ILE A 156 -10.45 -1.27 -7.58
C ILE A 156 -9.75 -0.07 -6.93
N LEU A 157 -9.36 -0.17 -5.65
CA LEU A 157 -8.60 0.89 -4.96
C LEU A 157 -7.15 0.99 -5.44
N GLY A 158 -6.53 -0.13 -5.81
CA GLY A 158 -5.14 -0.21 -6.28
C GLY A 158 -4.93 0.25 -7.72
N ILE A 159 -5.91 0.04 -8.61
CA ILE A 159 -5.84 0.35 -10.04
C ILE A 159 -5.41 1.80 -10.33
N PRO A 160 -5.97 2.85 -9.66
CA PRO A 160 -5.58 4.24 -9.89
C PRO A 160 -4.07 4.47 -9.72
N PHE A 161 -3.45 3.91 -8.70
CA PHE A 161 -2.01 4.06 -8.44
C PHE A 161 -1.18 3.47 -9.58
N VAL A 162 -1.55 2.30 -10.06
CA VAL A 162 -0.87 1.66 -11.19
C VAL A 162 -1.03 2.48 -12.47
N ILE A 163 -2.24 2.98 -12.75
CA ILE A 163 -2.49 3.82 -13.93
C ILE A 163 -1.62 5.08 -13.88
N ILE A 164 -1.57 5.77 -12.74
CA ILE A 164 -0.81 7.00 -12.57
C ILE A 164 0.68 6.76 -12.78
N THR A 165 1.26 5.77 -12.09
CA THR A 165 2.71 5.50 -12.15
C THR A 165 3.15 4.99 -13.51
N VAL A 166 2.39 4.07 -14.11
CA VAL A 166 2.70 3.57 -15.46
C VAL A 166 2.51 4.66 -16.52
N THR A 167 1.46 5.48 -16.41
CA THR A 167 1.27 6.60 -17.34
C THR A 167 2.41 7.60 -17.25
N ALA A 168 2.91 7.89 -16.06
CA ALA A 168 4.06 8.79 -15.86
C ALA A 168 5.33 8.27 -16.57
N THR A 169 5.59 6.97 -16.52
CA THR A 169 6.72 6.36 -17.27
C THR A 169 6.49 6.34 -18.77
N LEU A 170 5.23 6.19 -19.21
CA LEU A 170 4.87 6.22 -20.63
C LEU A 170 5.00 7.61 -21.27
N VAL A 171 4.97 8.70 -20.49
CA VAL A 171 5.20 10.06 -21.01
C VAL A 171 6.62 10.19 -21.61
N GLY A 172 7.61 9.56 -21.01
CA GLY A 172 9.00 9.55 -21.51
C GLY A 172 9.32 8.43 -22.52
N PHE A 173 8.34 7.59 -22.85
CA PHE A 173 8.57 6.43 -23.72
C PHE A 173 8.66 6.80 -25.20
N ASP A 174 9.79 6.44 -25.87
CA ASP A 174 9.96 6.64 -27.30
C ASP A 174 9.19 5.58 -28.11
N ARG A 175 8.14 6.02 -28.78
CA ARG A 175 7.31 5.17 -29.64
C ARG A 175 8.03 4.67 -30.90
N SER A 176 9.19 5.21 -31.24
CA SER A 176 9.99 4.71 -32.37
C SER A 176 10.43 3.26 -32.13
N LEU A 177 10.66 2.88 -30.86
CA LEU A 177 11.04 1.52 -30.47
C LEU A 177 9.97 0.49 -30.81
N THR A 178 8.68 0.83 -30.58
CA THR A 178 7.58 -0.07 -30.94
C THR A 178 7.39 -0.17 -32.43
N ARG A 179 7.61 0.91 -33.19
CA ARG A 179 7.57 0.90 -34.66
C ARG A 179 8.72 0.10 -35.22
N ALA A 180 9.94 0.25 -34.70
CA ALA A 180 11.10 -0.54 -35.10
C ALA A 180 10.87 -2.04 -34.86
N ALA A 181 10.33 -2.42 -33.71
CA ALA A 181 9.96 -3.81 -33.41
C ALA A 181 8.94 -4.36 -34.43
N ALA A 182 7.90 -3.58 -34.75
CA ALA A 182 6.94 -3.96 -35.78
C ALA A 182 7.54 -4.12 -37.16
N SER A 183 8.44 -3.22 -37.55
CA SER A 183 9.18 -3.31 -38.82
C SER A 183 10.07 -4.56 -38.93
N MET A 184 10.52 -5.08 -37.78
CA MET A 184 11.25 -6.34 -37.67
C MET A 184 10.33 -7.58 -37.58
N GLY A 185 9.00 -7.42 -37.78
CA GLY A 185 8.05 -8.51 -37.77
C GLY A 185 7.56 -8.94 -36.39
N ALA A 186 7.84 -8.15 -35.32
CA ALA A 186 7.32 -8.43 -33.98
C ALA A 186 5.81 -8.10 -33.89
N GLY A 187 5.01 -9.09 -33.53
CA GLY A 187 3.59 -8.88 -33.24
C GLY A 187 3.37 -8.05 -31.94
N PRO A 188 2.13 -7.54 -31.72
CA PRO A 188 1.81 -6.64 -30.59
C PRO A 188 2.20 -7.19 -29.23
N LEU A 189 1.88 -8.46 -28.94
CA LEU A 189 2.22 -9.10 -27.66
C LEU A 189 3.73 -9.20 -27.47
N ARG A 190 4.47 -9.59 -28.51
CA ARG A 190 5.93 -9.69 -28.44
C ARG A 190 6.55 -8.32 -28.22
N THR A 191 6.04 -7.28 -28.87
CA THR A 191 6.48 -5.90 -28.70
C THR A 191 6.19 -5.41 -27.29
N PHE A 192 5.01 -5.72 -26.74
CA PHE A 192 4.68 -5.36 -25.35
C PHE A 192 5.67 -6.00 -24.37
N PHE A 193 5.79 -7.32 -24.34
CA PHE A 193 6.62 -8.01 -23.35
C PHE A 193 8.14 -7.81 -23.55
N LYS A 194 8.63 -7.67 -24.79
CA LYS A 194 10.05 -7.56 -25.08
C LYS A 194 10.58 -6.13 -25.16
N VAL A 195 9.72 -5.15 -25.42
CA VAL A 195 10.12 -3.74 -25.64
C VAL A 195 9.45 -2.80 -24.65
N GLN A 196 8.10 -2.78 -24.59
CA GLN A 196 7.40 -1.80 -23.76
C GLN A 196 7.53 -2.13 -22.27
N LEU A 197 7.17 -3.33 -21.86
CA LEU A 197 7.13 -3.73 -20.46
C LEU A 197 8.48 -3.53 -19.74
N PRO A 198 9.64 -3.93 -20.29
CA PRO A 198 10.92 -3.67 -19.61
C PRO A 198 11.21 -2.20 -19.38
N LEU A 199 10.80 -1.33 -20.29
CA LEU A 199 11.05 0.12 -20.20
C LEU A 199 10.10 0.83 -19.24
N ILE A 200 8.85 0.34 -19.09
CA ILE A 200 7.89 0.87 -18.14
C ILE A 200 7.92 0.15 -16.78
N LEU A 201 8.74 -0.89 -16.65
CA LEU A 201 8.82 -1.73 -15.45
C LEU A 201 9.03 -0.94 -14.15
N PRO A 202 9.85 0.13 -14.09
CA PRO A 202 9.95 0.95 -12.88
C PRO A 202 8.61 1.53 -12.43
N GLY A 203 7.78 2.01 -13.38
CA GLY A 203 6.43 2.50 -13.08
C GLY A 203 5.47 1.40 -12.66
N VAL A 204 5.59 0.21 -13.26
CA VAL A 204 4.79 -0.97 -12.90
C VAL A 204 5.13 -1.43 -11.47
N ILE A 205 6.42 -1.51 -11.13
CA ILE A 205 6.86 -1.88 -9.78
C ILE A 205 6.40 -0.85 -8.75
N SER A 206 6.56 0.44 -9.03
CA SER A 206 6.06 1.51 -8.14
C SER A 206 4.55 1.42 -7.94
N GLY A 207 3.79 1.22 -9.02
CA GLY A 207 2.33 1.02 -8.95
C GLY A 207 1.95 -0.22 -8.17
N ALA A 208 2.69 -1.32 -8.33
CA ALA A 208 2.49 -2.55 -7.59
C ALA A 208 2.70 -2.36 -6.08
N LEU A 209 3.75 -1.64 -5.69
CA LEU A 209 4.03 -1.33 -4.29
C LEU A 209 2.91 -0.49 -3.67
N PHE A 210 2.45 0.55 -4.36
CA PHE A 210 1.33 1.35 -3.85
C PHE A 210 0.02 0.56 -3.79
N ALA A 211 -0.29 -0.25 -4.80
CA ALA A 211 -1.47 -1.11 -4.78
C ALA A 211 -1.41 -2.14 -3.65
N PHE A 212 -0.23 -2.72 -3.40
CA PHE A 212 -0.01 -3.65 -2.29
C PHE A 212 -0.20 -2.97 -0.94
N ILE A 213 0.44 -1.82 -0.70
CA ILE A 213 0.32 -1.08 0.55
C ILE A 213 -1.13 -0.69 0.79
N THR A 214 -1.82 -0.14 -0.23
CA THR A 214 -3.24 0.23 -0.13
C THR A 214 -4.12 -0.96 0.22
N SER A 215 -3.88 -2.13 -0.39
CA SER A 215 -4.65 -3.34 -0.10
C SER A 215 -4.30 -3.93 1.27
N PHE A 216 -3.03 -3.90 1.67
CA PHE A 216 -2.58 -4.50 2.92
C PHE A 216 -3.04 -3.72 4.15
N ASP A 217 -3.16 -2.39 4.05
CA ASP A 217 -3.57 -1.49 5.13
C ASP A 217 -5.09 -1.21 5.14
N GLU A 218 -5.85 -1.82 4.22
CA GLU A 218 -7.27 -1.53 4.03
C GLU A 218 -8.14 -2.23 5.09
N VAL A 219 -8.97 -1.45 5.76
CA VAL A 219 -9.89 -1.91 6.82
C VAL A 219 -11.35 -1.71 6.42
N VAL A 220 -11.68 -0.53 5.88
CA VAL A 220 -13.08 -0.10 5.68
C VAL A 220 -13.78 -0.99 4.64
N VAL A 221 -13.14 -1.20 3.49
CA VAL A 221 -13.73 -2.00 2.41
C VAL A 221 -13.93 -3.44 2.83
N VAL A 222 -12.98 -4.01 3.59
CA VAL A 222 -13.12 -5.39 4.08
C VAL A 222 -14.29 -5.53 5.06
N ILE A 223 -14.52 -4.54 5.92
CA ILE A 223 -15.67 -4.53 6.85
C ILE A 223 -17.00 -4.54 6.08
N PHE A 224 -17.10 -3.84 4.95
CA PHE A 224 -18.31 -3.77 4.15
C PHE A 224 -18.50 -5.00 3.23
N VAL A 225 -17.43 -5.40 2.53
CA VAL A 225 -17.51 -6.40 1.45
C VAL A 225 -17.20 -7.82 1.94
N GLY A 226 -16.36 -7.95 2.96
CA GLY A 226 -15.95 -9.23 3.54
C GLY A 226 -16.97 -9.82 4.51
N SER A 227 -16.57 -10.89 5.13
CA SER A 227 -17.26 -11.55 6.26
C SER A 227 -16.20 -12.01 7.28
N ALA A 228 -16.60 -12.66 8.36
CA ALA A 228 -15.69 -13.21 9.36
C ALA A 228 -14.57 -14.10 8.76
N GLY A 229 -14.87 -14.84 7.68
CA GLY A 229 -13.86 -15.66 6.99
C GLY A 229 -12.79 -14.90 6.21
N GLN A 230 -13.03 -13.63 5.86
CA GLN A 230 -12.08 -12.77 5.13
C GLN A 230 -11.51 -11.65 6.00
N GLN A 231 -11.64 -11.74 7.32
CA GLN A 231 -11.05 -10.76 8.24
C GLN A 231 -9.54 -10.65 8.00
N THR A 232 -9.07 -9.44 7.71
CA THR A 232 -7.67 -9.12 7.45
C THR A 232 -6.95 -8.69 8.72
N LEU A 233 -5.61 -8.67 8.69
CA LEU A 233 -4.81 -8.25 9.84
C LEU A 233 -5.16 -6.82 10.33
N PRO A 234 -5.26 -5.80 9.46
CA PRO A 234 -5.70 -4.46 9.90
C PRO A 234 -7.13 -4.45 10.46
N TRP A 235 -8.05 -5.25 9.93
CA TRP A 235 -9.39 -5.36 10.51
C TRP A 235 -9.33 -6.00 11.89
N GLN A 236 -8.56 -7.08 12.09
CA GLN A 236 -8.36 -7.71 13.40
C GLN A 236 -7.78 -6.71 14.41
N MET A 237 -6.75 -5.97 14.02
CA MET A 237 -6.17 -4.90 14.85
C MET A 237 -7.21 -3.82 15.21
N PHE A 238 -8.02 -3.39 14.25
CA PHE A 238 -9.08 -2.38 14.48
C PHE A 238 -10.15 -2.89 15.46
N THR A 239 -10.53 -4.17 15.37
CA THR A 239 -11.49 -4.79 16.29
C THR A 239 -10.87 -4.92 17.67
N GLY A 240 -9.63 -5.36 17.79
CA GLY A 240 -8.89 -5.45 19.04
C GLY A 240 -8.78 -4.10 19.77
N LEU A 241 -8.50 -3.01 19.07
CA LEU A 241 -8.47 -1.66 19.64
C LEU A 241 -9.81 -1.20 20.21
N ARG A 242 -10.93 -1.72 19.70
CA ARG A 242 -12.27 -1.38 20.20
C ARG A 242 -12.71 -2.22 21.38
N GLU A 243 -12.26 -3.46 21.47
CA GLU A 243 -12.70 -4.42 22.49
C GLU A 243 -11.70 -4.53 23.64
N GLN A 244 -10.40 -4.53 23.35
CA GLN A 244 -9.32 -4.61 24.33
C GLN A 244 -8.12 -3.83 23.81
N ILE A 245 -7.68 -2.80 24.53
CA ILE A 245 -6.42 -2.10 24.22
C ILE A 245 -5.27 -2.97 24.74
N SER A 246 -4.91 -4.01 23.98
CA SER A 246 -3.81 -4.92 24.28
C SER A 246 -2.66 -4.75 23.29
N PRO A 247 -1.39 -5.02 23.69
CA PRO A 247 -0.25 -5.05 22.77
C PRO A 247 -0.24 -6.19 21.73
N THR A 248 -1.22 -7.11 21.78
CA THR A 248 -1.44 -8.14 20.75
C THR A 248 -2.18 -7.59 19.58
#